data_bd2a8dd12b7130baf84da6d66b3b3ec7
#
_entry.id   bd2a8dd12b7130baf84da6d66b3b3ec7
#
_cell.length_a   1.000
_cell.length_b   1.000
_cell.length_c   1.000
_cell.angle_alpha   90.00
_cell.angle_beta   90.00
_cell.angle_gamma   90.00
#
_symmetry.space_group_name_H-M   'P 1'
#
loop_
_entity.id
_entity.type
_entity.pdbx_description
1 polymer ?
#
loop_
_entity_poly.entity_id
_entity_poly.type
_entity_poly.pdbx_seq_one_letter_code
_entity_poly.pdbx_strand_id
1 'polypeptide(L)'
;MKKLILGATGSIGSTLARKIVKDGDEVHLVGRDESSLSVIASELNSTFTVCDVLEENFSENIINDLGEVPINGLAYCVGSIDLKPLKLSKKKDFLDCFSLNLISATEIIRATHEKLKENQGAIVLFSTVAAQKGFTNHSIISSAKAAVEGLTVALAAEFAPNVRINCIAPSLSKSKMGEFLLKNEKIAEGIAKLHPLKR
;
A
#
# COMPACT_ATOMS: atom_id res chain seq x y z
N MET A 1 0.75 -20.38 5.34
CA MET A 1 1.55 -19.32 6.00
C MET A 1 0.83 -17.99 5.90
N LYS A 2 1.04 -17.09 6.87
CA LYS A 2 0.27 -15.85 6.95
C LYS A 2 0.83 -14.73 6.05
N LYS A 3 -0.05 -13.93 5.43
CA LYS A 3 0.31 -12.72 4.68
C LYS A 3 -0.11 -11.50 5.48
N LEU A 4 0.80 -10.55 5.67
CA LEU A 4 0.54 -9.28 6.34
C LEU A 4 0.03 -8.24 5.34
N ILE A 5 -1.13 -7.63 5.60
CA ILE A 5 -1.75 -6.65 4.69
C ILE A 5 -2.03 -5.35 5.45
N LEU A 6 -1.24 -4.31 5.18
CA LEU A 6 -1.49 -2.97 5.70
C LEU A 6 -2.43 -2.20 4.77
N GLY A 7 -3.35 -1.45 5.34
CA GLY A 7 -4.44 -0.81 4.59
C GLY A 7 -5.54 -1.78 4.15
N ALA A 8 -5.79 -2.80 4.98
CA ALA A 8 -6.72 -3.89 4.69
C ALA A 8 -8.18 -3.46 4.50
N THR A 9 -8.57 -2.29 5.01
CA THR A 9 -9.93 -1.73 4.82
C THR A 9 -10.10 -0.96 3.51
N GLY A 10 -8.99 -0.70 2.81
CA GLY A 10 -8.98 -0.07 1.48
C GLY A 10 -9.43 -1.03 0.37
N SER A 11 -9.79 -0.48 -0.78
CA SER A 11 -10.30 -1.29 -1.91
C SER A 11 -9.31 -2.35 -2.39
N ILE A 12 -8.01 -2.02 -2.46
CA ILE A 12 -6.97 -2.96 -2.87
C ILE A 12 -6.73 -3.98 -1.76
N GLY A 13 -6.48 -3.52 -0.52
CA GLY A 13 -6.15 -4.39 0.60
C GLY A 13 -7.26 -5.40 0.91
N SER A 14 -8.51 -4.97 0.94
CA SER A 14 -9.65 -5.86 1.22
C SER A 14 -9.88 -6.89 0.11
N THR A 15 -9.73 -6.48 -1.14
CA THR A 15 -9.84 -7.41 -2.29
C THR A 15 -8.71 -8.43 -2.29
N LEU A 16 -7.48 -7.98 -2.00
CA LEU A 16 -6.31 -8.85 -1.88
C LEU A 16 -6.48 -9.86 -0.75
N ALA A 17 -6.93 -9.41 0.42
CA ALA A 17 -7.16 -10.27 1.58
C ALA A 17 -8.15 -11.41 1.25
N ARG A 18 -9.31 -11.07 0.65
CA ARG A 18 -10.32 -12.05 0.22
C ARG A 18 -9.75 -13.06 -0.78
N LYS A 19 -8.94 -12.58 -1.73
CA LYS A 19 -8.34 -13.46 -2.72
C LYS A 19 -7.35 -14.42 -2.10
N ILE A 20 -6.48 -13.95 -1.21
CA ILE A 20 -5.48 -14.77 -0.51
C ILE A 20 -6.18 -15.88 0.31
N VAL A 21 -7.21 -15.52 1.07
CA VAL A 21 -7.96 -16.50 1.88
C VAL A 21 -8.71 -17.50 0.98
N LYS A 22 -9.29 -17.03 -0.13
CA LYS A 22 -9.92 -17.92 -1.13
C LYS A 22 -8.93 -18.92 -1.74
N ASP A 23 -7.67 -18.52 -1.91
CA ASP A 23 -6.60 -19.36 -2.45
C ASP A 23 -6.00 -20.31 -1.37
N GLY A 24 -6.52 -20.28 -0.13
CA GLY A 24 -6.17 -21.21 0.95
C GLY A 24 -5.07 -20.74 1.91
N ASP A 25 -4.63 -19.49 1.78
CA ASP A 25 -3.65 -18.88 2.69
C ASP A 25 -4.33 -18.07 3.81
N GLU A 26 -3.60 -17.79 4.87
CA GLU A 26 -4.06 -16.94 5.98
C GLU A 26 -3.59 -15.49 5.80
N VAL A 27 -4.30 -14.56 6.44
CA VAL A 27 -3.91 -13.15 6.46
C VAL A 27 -3.89 -12.60 7.87
N HIS A 28 -3.04 -11.58 8.09
CA HIS A 28 -3.14 -10.66 9.21
C HIS A 28 -3.43 -9.27 8.66
N LEU A 29 -4.49 -8.65 9.14
CA LEU A 29 -5.02 -7.40 8.60
C LEU A 29 -4.61 -6.23 9.45
N VAL A 30 -4.17 -5.13 8.83
CA VAL A 30 -3.81 -3.90 9.54
C VAL A 30 -4.56 -2.71 8.97
N GLY A 31 -5.12 -1.89 9.86
CA GLY A 31 -5.86 -0.68 9.50
C GLY A 31 -6.16 0.20 10.69
N ARG A 32 -6.65 1.41 10.44
CA ARG A 32 -6.92 2.42 11.47
C ARG A 32 -8.34 2.36 12.04
N ASP A 33 -9.28 1.93 11.24
CA ASP A 33 -10.70 1.87 11.61
C ASP A 33 -11.04 0.47 12.09
N GLU A 34 -11.18 0.32 13.40
CA GLU A 34 -11.47 -0.94 14.08
C GLU A 34 -12.78 -1.54 13.60
N SER A 35 -13.82 -0.73 13.40
CA SER A 35 -15.14 -1.20 13.02
C SER A 35 -15.13 -1.86 11.64
N SER A 36 -14.50 -1.22 10.65
CA SER A 36 -14.34 -1.78 9.31
C SER A 36 -13.38 -2.97 9.29
N LEU A 37 -12.34 -2.93 10.12
CA LEU A 37 -11.31 -3.98 10.16
C LEU A 37 -11.86 -5.26 10.78
N SER A 38 -12.60 -5.17 11.88
CA SER A 38 -13.24 -6.31 12.55
C SER A 38 -14.27 -7.01 11.67
N VAL A 39 -15.02 -6.26 10.85
CA VAL A 39 -15.96 -6.85 9.88
C VAL A 39 -15.22 -7.73 8.86
N ILE A 40 -14.13 -7.21 8.27
CA ILE A 40 -13.35 -7.98 7.29
C ILE A 40 -12.64 -9.16 7.97
N ALA A 41 -12.10 -8.95 9.17
CA ALA A 41 -11.43 -10.01 9.92
C ALA A 41 -12.40 -11.15 10.28
N SER A 42 -13.62 -10.82 10.69
CA SER A 42 -14.67 -11.82 10.95
C SER A 42 -15.10 -12.56 9.69
N GLU A 43 -15.26 -11.85 8.56
CA GLU A 43 -15.58 -12.45 7.25
C GLU A 43 -14.52 -13.48 6.83
N LEU A 44 -13.23 -13.16 7.07
CA LEU A 44 -12.10 -13.96 6.61
C LEU A 44 -11.53 -14.91 7.67
N ASN A 45 -12.14 -14.97 8.86
CA ASN A 45 -11.62 -15.69 10.02
C ASN A 45 -10.14 -15.40 10.25
N SER A 46 -9.75 -14.11 10.25
CA SER A 46 -8.38 -13.64 10.31
C SER A 46 -8.09 -12.82 11.55
N THR A 47 -6.81 -12.73 11.92
CA THR A 47 -6.32 -11.84 12.96
C THR A 47 -6.12 -10.43 12.42
N PHE A 48 -6.12 -9.42 13.30
CA PHE A 48 -5.88 -8.03 12.89
C PHE A 48 -5.21 -7.21 13.99
N THR A 49 -4.57 -6.11 13.56
CA THR A 49 -4.03 -5.05 14.43
C THR A 49 -4.64 -3.71 14.03
N VAL A 50 -5.14 -2.96 15.01
CA VAL A 50 -5.62 -1.58 14.82
C VAL A 50 -4.48 -0.62 15.11
N CYS A 51 -3.98 0.07 14.11
CA CYS A 51 -2.98 1.12 14.27
C CYS A 51 -2.96 2.11 13.10
N ASP A 52 -2.46 3.31 13.35
CA ASP A 52 -2.06 4.25 12.30
C ASP A 52 -0.57 4.04 11.99
N VAL A 53 -0.24 3.85 10.72
CA VAL A 53 1.16 3.68 10.27
C VAL A 53 2.01 4.94 10.44
N LEU A 54 1.42 6.06 10.86
CA LEU A 54 2.12 7.30 11.20
C LEU A 54 2.45 7.40 12.70
N GLU A 55 2.00 6.46 13.53
CA GLU A 55 2.39 6.36 14.93
C GLU A 55 3.82 5.82 15.06
N GLU A 56 4.57 6.33 16.05
CA GLU A 56 5.99 6.04 16.22
C GLU A 56 6.29 4.53 16.37
N ASN A 57 5.43 3.80 17.08
CA ASN A 57 5.65 2.38 17.42
C ASN A 57 4.74 1.42 16.62
N PHE A 58 4.16 1.87 15.50
CA PHE A 58 3.18 1.05 14.78
C PHE A 58 3.73 -0.31 14.32
N SER A 59 4.97 -0.34 13.87
CA SER A 59 5.59 -1.57 13.39
C SER A 59 5.86 -2.57 14.52
N GLU A 60 6.25 -2.09 15.70
CA GLU A 60 6.44 -2.92 16.90
C GLU A 60 5.10 -3.50 17.39
N ASN A 61 4.04 -2.71 17.39
CA ASN A 61 2.69 -3.16 17.74
C ASN A 61 2.23 -4.30 16.82
N ILE A 62 2.44 -4.15 15.50
CA ILE A 62 2.12 -5.20 14.53
C ILE A 62 2.93 -6.48 14.79
N ILE A 63 4.24 -6.36 15.06
CA ILE A 63 5.09 -7.51 15.33
C ILE A 63 4.67 -8.22 16.62
N ASN A 64 4.31 -7.48 17.66
CA ASN A 64 3.82 -8.03 18.93
C ASN A 64 2.50 -8.80 18.74
N ASP A 65 1.56 -8.26 17.98
CA ASP A 65 0.28 -8.93 17.68
C ASP A 65 0.45 -10.16 16.77
N LEU A 66 1.41 -10.12 15.85
CA LEU A 66 1.78 -11.29 15.03
C LEU A 66 2.44 -12.39 15.86
N GLY A 67 3.20 -12.03 16.91
CA GLY A 67 3.98 -12.97 17.71
C GLY A 67 4.97 -13.77 16.86
N GLU A 68 5.10 -15.07 17.18
CA GLU A 68 6.00 -15.99 16.47
C GLU A 68 5.41 -16.59 15.19
N VAL A 69 4.24 -16.10 14.75
CA VAL A 69 3.62 -16.64 13.53
C VAL A 69 4.49 -16.37 12.31
N PRO A 70 4.82 -17.41 11.50
CA PRO A 70 5.59 -17.23 10.29
C PRO A 70 4.79 -16.48 9.21
N ILE A 71 5.42 -15.46 8.63
CA ILE A 71 4.87 -14.73 7.49
C ILE A 71 5.74 -14.92 6.26
N ASN A 72 5.11 -15.07 5.10
CA ASN A 72 5.82 -15.15 3.81
C ASN A 72 5.27 -14.16 2.77
N GLY A 73 4.50 -13.17 3.20
CA GLY A 73 4.02 -12.10 2.34
C GLY A 73 3.74 -10.82 3.11
N LEU A 74 4.10 -9.68 2.50
CA LEU A 74 3.80 -8.34 2.96
C LEU A 74 3.21 -7.53 1.81
N ALA A 75 2.01 -7.00 1.98
CA ALA A 75 1.41 -6.04 1.06
C ALA A 75 1.18 -4.70 1.76
N TYR A 76 1.86 -3.65 1.31
CA TYR A 76 1.68 -2.31 1.81
C TYR A 76 0.68 -1.56 0.93
N CYS A 77 -0.61 -1.65 1.28
CA CYS A 77 -1.73 -1.05 0.53
C CYS A 77 -2.16 0.32 1.08
N VAL A 78 -1.37 0.90 2.00
CA VAL A 78 -1.62 2.24 2.53
C VAL A 78 -1.15 3.29 1.55
N GLY A 79 -1.89 4.38 1.45
CA GLY A 79 -1.52 5.53 0.61
C GLY A 79 -2.57 6.61 0.63
N SER A 80 -2.25 7.72 -0.02
CA SER A 80 -3.14 8.86 -0.21
C SER A 80 -3.13 9.33 -1.67
N ILE A 81 -4.10 10.15 -2.03
CA ILE A 81 -4.07 10.96 -3.25
C ILE A 81 -4.13 12.42 -2.80
N ASP A 82 -3.02 13.14 -2.95
CA ASP A 82 -2.96 14.58 -2.71
C ASP A 82 -2.67 15.30 -4.03
N LEU A 83 -3.69 15.93 -4.58
CA LEU A 83 -3.65 16.62 -5.88
C LEU A 83 -3.71 18.14 -5.65
N LYS A 84 -2.58 18.78 -5.81
CA LYS A 84 -2.43 20.21 -5.53
C LYS A 84 -1.43 20.87 -6.49
N PRO A 85 -1.73 22.06 -7.03
CA PRO A 85 -0.74 22.84 -7.79
C PRO A 85 0.50 23.11 -6.94
N LEU A 86 1.70 23.00 -7.51
CA LEU A 86 2.95 23.20 -6.78
C LEU A 86 2.99 24.55 -6.06
N LYS A 87 2.47 25.61 -6.68
CA LYS A 87 2.41 26.97 -6.08
C LYS A 87 1.58 27.06 -4.80
N LEU A 88 0.68 26.10 -4.56
CA LEU A 88 -0.14 26.00 -3.35
C LEU A 88 0.36 24.92 -2.38
N SER A 89 1.35 24.12 -2.78
CA SER A 89 1.92 23.05 -1.97
C SER A 89 2.88 23.62 -0.94
N LYS A 90 2.85 23.04 0.26
CA LYS A 90 3.74 23.40 1.38
C LYS A 90 4.72 22.27 1.65
N LYS A 91 5.84 22.57 2.30
CA LYS A 91 6.79 21.56 2.78
C LYS A 91 6.09 20.42 3.54
N LYS A 92 5.13 20.76 4.40
CA LYS A 92 4.36 19.79 5.18
C LYS A 92 3.62 18.78 4.30
N ASP A 93 3.01 19.21 3.19
CA ASP A 93 2.28 18.31 2.28
C ASP A 93 3.20 17.21 1.71
N PHE A 94 4.44 17.57 1.36
CA PHE A 94 5.46 16.61 0.93
C PHE A 94 5.87 15.68 2.06
N LEU A 95 6.18 16.22 3.24
CA LEU A 95 6.59 15.41 4.38
C LEU A 95 5.51 14.40 4.77
N ASP A 96 4.25 14.83 4.88
CA ASP A 96 3.13 13.94 5.22
C ASP A 96 2.94 12.83 4.15
N CYS A 97 3.04 13.19 2.88
CA CYS A 97 2.91 12.22 1.78
C CYS A 97 4.06 11.21 1.78
N PHE A 98 5.30 11.65 1.97
CA PHE A 98 6.47 10.77 2.07
C PHE A 98 6.41 9.89 3.31
N SER A 99 6.04 10.44 4.47
CA SER A 99 5.87 9.67 5.69
C SER A 99 4.88 8.53 5.49
N LEU A 100 3.70 8.82 4.95
CA LEU A 100 2.64 7.82 4.74
C LEU A 100 2.99 6.77 3.68
N ASN A 101 3.57 7.19 2.55
CA ASN A 101 3.73 6.31 1.39
C ASN A 101 5.07 5.58 1.33
N LEU A 102 6.12 6.16 1.91
CA LEU A 102 7.49 5.65 1.82
C LEU A 102 8.05 5.25 3.18
N ILE A 103 8.10 6.19 4.14
CA ILE A 103 8.79 5.95 5.41
C ILE A 103 8.12 4.84 6.20
N SER A 104 6.78 4.90 6.37
CA SER A 104 6.05 3.84 7.08
C SER A 104 6.17 2.48 6.37
N ALA A 105 6.23 2.47 5.03
CA ALA A 105 6.50 1.23 4.29
C ALA A 105 7.89 0.67 4.61
N THR A 106 8.90 1.54 4.67
CA THR A 106 10.28 1.15 5.02
C THR A 106 10.36 0.58 6.42
N GLU A 107 9.67 1.19 7.39
CA GLU A 107 9.68 0.74 8.78
C GLU A 107 9.07 -0.66 8.95
N ILE A 108 7.91 -0.92 8.36
CA ILE A 108 7.31 -2.27 8.46
C ILE A 108 8.11 -3.31 7.69
N ILE A 109 8.72 -2.97 6.55
CA ILE A 109 9.61 -3.87 5.82
C ILE A 109 10.80 -4.24 6.70
N ARG A 110 11.44 -3.26 7.33
CA ARG A 110 12.57 -3.48 8.25
C ARG A 110 12.16 -4.40 9.41
N ALA A 111 11.02 -4.13 10.04
CA ALA A 111 10.53 -4.90 11.18
C ALA A 111 10.16 -6.36 10.83
N THR A 112 9.76 -6.62 9.57
CA THR A 112 9.33 -7.94 9.11
C THR A 112 10.38 -8.71 8.32
N HIS A 113 11.52 -8.09 8.01
CA HIS A 113 12.53 -8.63 7.08
C HIS A 113 13.01 -10.03 7.45
N GLU A 114 13.42 -10.27 8.70
CA GLU A 114 13.95 -11.59 9.11
C GLU A 114 12.86 -12.69 9.00
N LYS A 115 11.62 -12.42 9.43
CA LYS A 115 10.51 -13.36 9.26
C LYS A 115 10.23 -13.68 7.79
N LEU A 116 10.31 -12.70 6.91
CA LEU A 116 10.12 -12.87 5.47
C LEU A 116 11.29 -13.65 4.85
N LYS A 117 12.52 -13.39 5.27
CA LYS A 117 13.73 -14.06 4.80
C LYS A 117 13.73 -15.54 5.17
N GLU A 118 13.41 -15.88 6.41
CA GLU A 118 13.28 -17.27 6.88
C GLU A 118 12.26 -18.08 6.08
N ASN A 119 11.22 -17.42 5.58
CA ASN A 119 10.11 -18.07 4.87
C ASN A 119 10.12 -17.81 3.35
N GLN A 120 11.25 -17.33 2.78
CA GLN A 120 11.41 -17.01 1.35
C GLN A 120 10.26 -16.14 0.81
N GLY A 121 9.94 -15.09 1.55
CA GLY A 121 8.75 -14.29 1.36
C GLY A 121 8.77 -13.38 0.15
N ALA A 122 7.67 -12.65 0.00
CA ALA A 122 7.52 -11.63 -1.03
C ALA A 122 6.87 -10.36 -0.48
N ILE A 123 7.31 -9.21 -0.98
CA ILE A 123 6.80 -7.89 -0.64
C ILE A 123 6.16 -7.26 -1.88
N VAL A 124 5.00 -6.64 -1.71
CA VAL A 124 4.33 -5.87 -2.76
C VAL A 124 4.06 -4.46 -2.26
N LEU A 125 4.58 -3.49 -3.01
CA LEU A 125 4.36 -2.06 -2.82
C LEU A 125 3.48 -1.50 -3.94
N PHE A 126 2.91 -0.33 -3.72
CA PHE A 126 2.05 0.32 -4.71
C PHE A 126 2.57 1.71 -5.07
N SER A 127 2.89 1.90 -6.35
CA SER A 127 3.17 3.18 -7.00
C SER A 127 1.93 3.70 -7.74
N THR A 128 2.14 4.43 -8.78
CA THR A 128 1.14 4.95 -9.71
C THR A 128 1.77 5.23 -11.07
N VAL A 129 1.02 5.08 -12.16
CA VAL A 129 1.49 5.53 -13.49
C VAL A 129 1.87 7.01 -13.53
N ALA A 130 1.34 7.82 -12.60
CA ALA A 130 1.69 9.22 -12.47
C ALA A 130 3.14 9.46 -12.04
N ALA A 131 3.81 8.47 -11.45
CA ALA A 131 5.22 8.56 -11.07
C ALA A 131 6.14 8.63 -12.30
N GLN A 132 5.72 8.03 -13.42
CA GLN A 132 6.50 7.96 -14.66
C GLN A 132 5.99 8.91 -15.75
N LYS A 133 4.67 9.12 -15.85
CA LYS A 133 4.08 9.90 -16.94
C LYS A 133 3.86 11.38 -16.62
N GLY A 134 3.90 11.79 -15.38
CA GLY A 134 3.63 13.17 -14.99
C GLY A 134 2.20 13.64 -15.35
N PHE A 135 1.46 14.09 -14.36
CA PHE A 135 0.13 14.70 -14.54
C PHE A 135 0.08 16.04 -13.79
N THR A 136 -0.80 16.94 -14.25
CA THR A 136 -1.02 18.23 -13.59
C THR A 136 -1.44 18.01 -12.14
N ASN A 137 -0.91 18.80 -11.22
CA ASN A 137 -1.20 18.77 -9.78
C ASN A 137 -0.73 17.50 -9.04
N HIS A 138 0.11 16.66 -9.63
CA HIS A 138 0.58 15.40 -9.02
C HIS A 138 1.97 15.50 -8.41
N SER A 139 2.58 16.68 -8.30
CA SER A 139 3.98 16.83 -7.85
C SER A 139 4.26 16.15 -6.50
N ILE A 140 3.34 16.22 -5.54
CA ILE A 140 3.49 15.61 -4.22
C ILE A 140 3.45 14.09 -4.34
N ILE A 141 2.35 13.54 -4.83
CA ILE A 141 2.15 12.08 -4.84
C ILE A 141 3.05 11.38 -5.85
N SER A 142 3.32 11.98 -7.02
CA SER A 142 4.23 11.39 -8.01
C SER A 142 5.65 11.26 -7.48
N SER A 143 6.18 12.27 -6.77
CA SER A 143 7.51 12.20 -6.20
C SER A 143 7.62 11.13 -5.10
N ALA A 144 6.63 11.04 -4.20
CA ALA A 144 6.60 10.01 -3.17
C ALA A 144 6.50 8.59 -3.78
N LYS A 145 5.68 8.41 -4.80
CA LYS A 145 5.51 7.10 -5.45
C LYS A 145 6.69 6.71 -6.34
N ALA A 146 7.38 7.67 -6.97
CA ALA A 146 8.65 7.42 -7.64
C ALA A 146 9.74 6.97 -6.65
N ALA A 147 9.75 7.54 -5.44
CA ALA A 147 10.64 7.07 -4.38
C ALA A 147 10.32 5.63 -3.93
N VAL A 148 9.05 5.23 -3.90
CA VAL A 148 8.66 3.82 -3.65
C VAL A 148 9.18 2.88 -4.75
N GLU A 149 9.18 3.31 -6.02
CA GLU A 149 9.78 2.52 -7.12
C GLU A 149 11.29 2.38 -6.94
N GLY A 150 11.99 3.47 -6.58
CA GLY A 150 13.42 3.44 -6.28
C GLY A 150 13.76 2.54 -5.09
N LEU A 151 12.97 2.63 -4.01
CA LEU A 151 13.09 1.73 -2.85
C LEU A 151 12.91 0.26 -3.26
N THR A 152 11.93 -0.03 -4.11
CA THR A 152 11.68 -1.40 -4.59
C THR A 152 12.90 -1.98 -5.31
N VAL A 153 13.52 -1.18 -6.20
CA VAL A 153 14.72 -1.62 -6.95
C VAL A 153 15.90 -1.87 -6.01
N ALA A 154 16.13 -0.96 -5.07
CA ALA A 154 17.22 -1.08 -4.10
C ALA A 154 17.06 -2.32 -3.23
N LEU A 155 15.88 -2.50 -2.63
CA LEU A 155 15.62 -3.64 -1.75
C LEU A 155 15.53 -4.99 -2.52
N ALA A 156 15.14 -4.98 -3.80
CA ALA A 156 15.18 -6.18 -4.61
C ALA A 156 16.61 -6.71 -4.78
N ALA A 157 17.57 -5.81 -4.93
CA ALA A 157 19.00 -6.17 -4.99
C ALA A 157 19.54 -6.60 -3.62
N GLU A 158 19.16 -5.89 -2.55
CA GLU A 158 19.65 -6.13 -1.19
C GLU A 158 19.13 -7.45 -0.60
N PHE A 159 17.85 -7.79 -0.86
CA PHE A 159 17.17 -8.93 -0.25
C PHE A 159 17.26 -10.22 -1.05
N ALA A 160 17.76 -10.14 -2.28
CA ALA A 160 17.96 -11.32 -3.12
C ALA A 160 19.00 -12.28 -2.50
N PRO A 161 18.85 -13.62 -2.65
CA PRO A 161 17.73 -14.29 -3.32
C PRO A 161 16.55 -14.63 -2.39
N ASN A 162 16.60 -14.24 -1.12
CA ASN A 162 15.72 -14.76 -0.07
C ASN A 162 14.33 -14.12 -0.05
N VAL A 163 14.23 -12.80 -0.31
CA VAL A 163 12.96 -12.10 -0.35
C VAL A 163 12.80 -11.38 -1.68
N ARG A 164 11.67 -11.62 -2.33
CA ARG A 164 11.31 -10.92 -3.56
C ARG A 164 10.52 -9.65 -3.23
N ILE A 165 10.82 -8.55 -3.91
CA ILE A 165 10.05 -7.32 -3.77
C ILE A 165 9.61 -6.81 -5.13
N ASN A 166 8.36 -6.37 -5.23
CA ASN A 166 7.76 -5.85 -6.45
C ASN A 166 6.94 -4.60 -6.16
N CYS A 167 6.80 -3.75 -7.16
CA CYS A 167 5.94 -2.58 -7.12
C CYS A 167 4.90 -2.64 -8.23
N ILE A 168 3.64 -2.37 -7.89
CA ILE A 168 2.54 -2.27 -8.84
C ILE A 168 2.21 -0.79 -9.02
N ALA A 169 2.21 -0.31 -10.26
CA ALA A 169 1.89 1.07 -10.62
C ALA A 169 0.51 1.14 -11.32
N PRO A 170 -0.59 1.15 -10.57
CA PRO A 170 -1.92 1.24 -11.16
C PRO A 170 -2.18 2.62 -11.76
N SER A 171 -3.06 2.67 -12.72
CA SER A 171 -3.75 3.89 -13.11
C SER A 171 -4.98 4.12 -12.22
N LEU A 172 -5.82 5.11 -12.55
CA LEU A 172 -7.03 5.39 -11.79
C LEU A 172 -7.93 4.14 -11.79
N SER A 173 -8.18 3.64 -10.60
CA SER A 173 -9.00 2.45 -10.36
C SER A 173 -10.30 2.85 -9.67
N LYS A 174 -11.36 2.06 -9.87
CA LYS A 174 -12.61 2.17 -9.11
C LYS A 174 -12.33 1.82 -7.64
N SER A 175 -12.08 2.85 -6.84
CA SER A 175 -11.79 2.71 -5.41
C SER A 175 -12.44 3.88 -4.66
N LYS A 176 -12.69 3.71 -3.35
CA LYS A 176 -13.19 4.82 -2.51
C LYS A 176 -12.32 6.07 -2.66
N MET A 177 -11.01 5.91 -2.78
CA MET A 177 -10.03 6.99 -2.94
C MET A 177 -10.13 7.69 -4.31
N GLY A 178 -10.44 6.97 -5.39
CA GLY A 178 -10.57 7.52 -6.74
C GLY A 178 -11.99 7.94 -7.12
N GLU A 179 -12.98 7.58 -6.31
CA GLU A 179 -14.40 7.77 -6.63
C GLU A 179 -14.77 9.23 -6.93
N PHE A 180 -14.19 10.18 -6.18
CA PHE A 180 -14.46 11.60 -6.38
C PHE A 180 -14.06 12.09 -7.78
N LEU A 181 -13.01 11.50 -8.39
CA LEU A 181 -12.59 11.81 -9.76
C LEU A 181 -13.51 11.15 -10.79
N LEU A 182 -14.01 9.95 -10.50
CA LEU A 182 -14.86 9.19 -11.39
C LEU A 182 -16.32 9.65 -11.40
N LYS A 183 -16.78 10.37 -10.38
CA LYS A 183 -18.13 10.97 -10.34
C LYS A 183 -18.36 12.04 -11.41
N ASN A 184 -17.29 12.64 -11.93
CA ASN A 184 -17.38 13.60 -13.02
C ASN A 184 -17.11 12.91 -14.35
N GLU A 185 -18.15 12.70 -15.15
CA GLU A 185 -18.07 11.98 -16.45
C GLU A 185 -17.01 12.57 -17.38
N LYS A 186 -16.91 13.91 -17.48
CA LYS A 186 -15.91 14.58 -18.32
C LYS A 186 -14.47 14.27 -17.88
N ILE A 187 -14.25 14.21 -16.56
CA ILE A 187 -12.94 13.85 -16.00
C ILE A 187 -12.66 12.35 -16.27
N ALA A 188 -13.65 11.49 -16.05
CA ALA A 188 -13.53 10.05 -16.30
C ALA A 188 -13.23 9.75 -17.78
N GLU A 189 -13.95 10.40 -18.71
CA GLU A 189 -13.69 10.30 -20.16
C GLU A 189 -12.29 10.84 -20.53
N GLY A 190 -11.88 11.96 -19.94
CA GLY A 190 -10.56 12.55 -20.15
C GLY A 190 -9.45 11.56 -19.75
N ILE A 191 -9.61 10.92 -18.59
CA ILE A 191 -8.67 9.90 -18.11
C ILE A 191 -8.70 8.65 -18.99
N ALA A 192 -9.88 8.17 -19.37
CA ALA A 192 -10.02 7.02 -20.27
C ALA A 192 -9.29 7.24 -21.61
N LYS A 193 -9.35 8.45 -22.17
CA LYS A 193 -8.64 8.81 -23.41
C LYS A 193 -7.12 8.73 -23.30
N LEU A 194 -6.55 8.81 -22.08
CA LEU A 194 -5.11 8.64 -21.84
C LEU A 194 -4.67 7.17 -21.92
N HIS A 195 -5.60 6.24 -21.94
CA HIS A 195 -5.33 4.80 -22.00
C HIS A 195 -5.59 4.26 -23.40
N PRO A 196 -4.75 3.33 -23.91
CA PRO A 196 -4.95 2.73 -25.23
C PRO A 196 -6.32 2.07 -25.41
N LEU A 197 -6.85 1.45 -24.35
CA LEU A 197 -8.17 0.79 -24.35
C LEU A 197 -9.33 1.76 -24.12
N LYS A 198 -9.06 3.06 -23.93
CA LYS A 198 -10.06 4.12 -23.70
C LYS A 198 -11.07 3.81 -22.59
N ARG A 199 -10.63 3.13 -21.57
CA ARG A 199 -11.42 2.74 -20.38
C ARG A 199 -10.58 2.81 -19.10
#